data_afecae9b84715fe15cc35e79387d8942
#
_entry.id   afecae9b84715fe15cc35e79387d8942
#
_cell.length_a   1.000
_cell.length_b   1.000
_cell.length_c   1.000
_cell.angle_alpha   90.00
_cell.angle_beta   90.00
_cell.angle_gamma   90.00
#
_symmetry.space_group_name_H-M   'P 1'
#
loop_
_entity.id
_entity.type
_entity.pdbx_description
1 polymer ?
#
loop_
_entity_poly.entity_id
_entity_poly.type
_entity_poly.pdbx_seq_one_letter_code
_entity_poly.pdbx_strand_id
1 'polypeptide(L)'
;KLRVQAVVAANDRMAFGALEALQQRGIRVPDDVAVTGFDDLREAQATGVPLTTVRQSFYTAGKHALETLVKRINGDTVPHTIITPTQLLVRWSCGCLPENVRQAAVLPRDVAKTGKLENKREAALRALLNSAGVTEQDPALPQFKDAFGRAWDGFLMALNDRISEDEFLKTIN
;
A
#
# COMPACT_ATOMS: atom_id res chain seq x y z
N LYS A 1 18.22 18.15 21.71
CA LYS A 1 17.78 17.03 20.85
C LYS A 1 16.65 17.52 19.97
N LEU A 2 16.84 17.60 18.66
CA LEU A 2 15.75 17.83 17.70
C LEU A 2 14.77 16.66 17.79
N ARG A 3 13.50 16.94 18.03
CA ARG A 3 12.42 15.95 17.88
C ARG A 3 11.95 15.99 16.43
N VAL A 4 12.34 14.99 15.66
CA VAL A 4 11.91 14.83 14.27
C VAL A 4 10.62 14.02 14.28
N GLN A 5 9.56 14.55 13.67
CA GLN A 5 8.26 13.88 13.53
C GLN A 5 8.07 13.23 12.16
N ALA A 6 8.79 13.73 11.16
CA ALA A 6 8.74 13.19 9.82
C ALA A 6 10.10 13.34 9.11
N VAL A 7 10.38 12.38 8.24
CA VAL A 7 11.51 12.39 7.30
C VAL A 7 10.95 12.39 5.88
N VAL A 8 11.22 13.45 5.14
CA VAL A 8 10.92 13.53 3.71
C VAL A 8 12.22 13.30 2.95
N ALA A 9 12.40 12.11 2.43
CA ALA A 9 13.60 11.75 1.67
C ALA A 9 13.48 12.19 0.21
N ALA A 10 14.58 12.62 -0.38
CA ALA A 10 14.61 13.08 -1.78
C ALA A 10 14.36 11.94 -2.79
N ASN A 11 14.59 10.69 -2.39
CA ASN A 11 14.24 9.50 -3.16
C ASN A 11 14.02 8.29 -2.26
N ASP A 12 13.51 7.18 -2.84
CA ASP A 12 13.20 5.96 -2.10
C ASP A 12 14.44 5.30 -1.51
N ARG A 13 15.60 5.34 -2.19
CA ARG A 13 16.85 4.75 -1.66
C ARG A 13 17.30 5.44 -0.37
N MET A 14 17.18 6.76 -0.32
CA MET A 14 17.45 7.51 0.92
C MET A 14 16.41 7.19 2.00
N ALA A 15 15.14 7.05 1.61
CA ALA A 15 14.08 6.64 2.53
C ALA A 15 14.33 5.25 3.12
N PHE A 16 14.81 4.27 2.32
CA PHE A 16 15.16 2.93 2.82
C PHE A 16 16.27 2.98 3.86
N GLY A 17 17.32 3.77 3.62
CA GLY A 17 18.36 3.98 4.63
C GLY A 17 17.84 4.61 5.92
N ALA A 18 16.90 5.56 5.81
CA ALA A 18 16.26 6.15 6.97
C ALA A 18 15.40 5.12 7.72
N LEU A 19 14.58 4.32 7.03
CA LEU A 19 13.77 3.26 7.63
C LEU A 19 14.64 2.24 8.38
N GLU A 20 15.73 1.79 7.77
CA GLU A 20 16.69 0.87 8.40
C GLU A 20 17.32 1.48 9.65
N ALA A 21 17.79 2.73 9.58
CA ALA A 21 18.41 3.42 10.69
C ALA A 21 17.44 3.68 11.85
N LEU A 22 16.15 3.93 11.58
CA LEU A 22 15.09 4.07 12.57
C LEU A 22 14.79 2.73 13.23
N GLN A 23 14.66 1.67 12.44
CA GLN A 23 14.42 0.30 12.93
C GLN A 23 15.55 -0.17 13.87
N GLN A 24 16.81 0.04 13.49
CA GLN A 24 17.98 -0.31 14.33
C GLN A 24 17.98 0.43 15.68
N ARG A 25 17.30 1.57 15.78
CA ARG A 25 17.17 2.35 17.01
C ARG A 25 15.88 2.10 17.78
N GLY A 26 15.04 1.15 17.32
CA GLY A 26 13.76 0.85 17.93
C GLY A 26 12.72 1.97 17.77
N ILE A 27 12.93 2.89 16.80
CA ILE A 27 11.98 3.97 16.48
C ILE A 27 10.96 3.43 15.49
N ARG A 28 9.69 3.52 15.85
CA ARG A 28 8.60 2.95 15.06
C ARG A 28 8.17 3.89 13.95
N VAL A 29 8.05 3.36 12.74
CA VAL A 29 7.49 4.06 11.59
C VAL A 29 6.12 3.41 11.30
N PRO A 30 5.05 4.17 11.21
CA PRO A 30 4.94 5.63 11.28
C PRO A 30 4.68 6.21 12.68
N ASP A 31 4.54 5.41 13.73
CA ASP A 31 4.02 5.82 15.04
C ASP A 31 4.85 6.92 15.72
N ASP A 32 6.17 6.79 15.67
CA ASP A 32 7.09 7.74 16.29
C ASP A 32 7.61 8.76 15.25
N VAL A 33 7.84 8.31 14.00
CA VAL A 33 8.36 9.14 12.90
C VAL A 33 7.73 8.68 11.59
N ALA A 34 7.10 9.58 10.84
CA ALA A 34 6.65 9.33 9.48
C ALA A 34 7.82 9.38 8.49
N VAL A 35 7.78 8.56 7.44
CA VAL A 35 8.80 8.57 6.38
C VAL A 35 8.13 8.60 5.02
N THR A 36 8.64 9.45 4.11
CA THR A 36 8.20 9.48 2.71
C THR A 36 9.40 9.49 1.79
N GLY A 37 9.22 8.95 0.58
CA GLY A 37 10.23 8.90 -0.48
C GLY A 37 9.76 9.52 -1.79
N PHE A 38 10.49 9.24 -2.86
CA PHE A 38 10.21 9.65 -4.23
C PHE A 38 10.80 8.60 -5.18
N ASP A 39 10.18 8.29 -6.31
CA ASP A 39 10.49 7.40 -7.43
C ASP A 39 9.57 6.18 -7.57
N ASP A 40 8.95 5.69 -6.50
CA ASP A 40 8.17 4.46 -6.45
C ASP A 40 8.96 3.23 -6.96
N LEU A 41 10.14 3.02 -6.37
CA LEU A 41 10.92 1.82 -6.62
C LEU A 41 10.13 0.57 -6.19
N ARG A 42 10.38 -0.57 -6.85
CA ARG A 42 9.69 -1.84 -6.55
C ARG A 42 9.83 -2.23 -5.08
N GLU A 43 11.00 -2.00 -4.51
CA GLU A 43 11.32 -2.27 -3.12
C GLU A 43 10.47 -1.45 -2.14
N ALA A 44 9.91 -0.31 -2.56
CA ALA A 44 9.06 0.53 -1.72
C ALA A 44 7.78 -0.18 -1.22
N GLN A 45 7.34 -1.22 -1.92
CA GLN A 45 6.20 -2.06 -1.54
C GLN A 45 6.59 -3.22 -0.63
N ALA A 46 7.84 -3.67 -0.70
CA ALA A 46 8.37 -4.86 -0.04
C ALA A 46 9.16 -4.54 1.24
N THR A 47 9.27 -3.27 1.64
CA THR A 47 9.85 -2.90 2.94
C THR A 47 8.95 -3.37 4.08
N GLY A 48 9.53 -3.70 5.24
CA GLY A 48 8.76 -4.09 6.43
C GLY A 48 7.65 -3.08 6.81
N VAL A 49 7.83 -1.80 6.44
CA VAL A 49 6.81 -0.74 6.46
C VAL A 49 6.69 -0.19 5.03
N PRO A 50 5.64 -0.53 4.26
CA PRO A 50 5.46 -0.06 2.89
C PRO A 50 5.59 1.45 2.76
N LEU A 51 6.50 1.91 1.89
CA LEU A 51 6.91 3.30 1.79
C LEU A 51 5.89 4.14 0.99
N THR A 52 5.39 5.20 1.60
CA THR A 52 4.68 6.29 0.92
C THR A 52 5.67 7.06 0.06
N THR A 53 5.38 7.19 -1.22
CA THR A 53 6.30 7.77 -2.20
C THR A 53 5.56 8.47 -3.33
N VAL A 54 6.28 9.16 -4.17
CA VAL A 54 5.75 9.79 -5.38
C VAL A 54 6.22 9.01 -6.60
N ARG A 55 5.29 8.44 -7.35
CA ARG A 55 5.60 7.78 -8.62
C ARG A 55 5.87 8.81 -9.70
N GLN A 56 7.01 8.72 -10.34
CA GLN A 56 7.30 9.38 -11.60
C GLN A 56 7.46 8.34 -12.72
N SER A 57 6.95 8.67 -13.89
CA SER A 57 7.11 7.79 -15.06
C SER A 57 8.40 8.10 -15.81
N PHE A 58 9.47 7.40 -15.49
CA PHE A 58 10.74 7.51 -16.24
C PHE A 58 10.57 7.21 -17.73
N TYR A 59 9.69 6.26 -18.08
CA TYR A 59 9.36 5.95 -19.47
C TYR A 59 8.74 7.16 -20.16
N THR A 60 7.74 7.79 -19.55
CA THR A 60 7.06 8.97 -20.13
C THR A 60 8.03 10.15 -20.26
N ALA A 61 8.85 10.39 -19.24
CA ALA A 61 9.86 11.44 -19.26
C ALA A 61 10.90 11.21 -20.37
N GLY A 62 11.41 9.98 -20.49
CA GLY A 62 12.35 9.60 -21.56
C GLY A 62 11.75 9.71 -22.95
N LYS A 63 10.49 9.28 -23.12
CA LYS A 63 9.76 9.43 -24.39
C LYS A 63 9.61 10.90 -24.78
N HIS A 64 9.14 11.75 -23.89
CA HIS A 64 9.00 13.19 -24.14
C HIS A 64 10.35 13.84 -24.46
N ALA A 65 11.41 13.46 -23.75
CA ALA A 65 12.75 13.98 -24.00
C ALA A 65 13.23 13.63 -25.42
N LEU A 66 13.05 12.36 -25.85
CA LEU A 66 13.44 11.90 -27.18
C LEU A 66 12.62 12.60 -28.29
N GLU A 67 11.28 12.64 -28.14
CA GLU A 67 10.40 13.31 -29.08
C GLU A 67 10.74 14.78 -29.23
N THR A 68 11.04 15.46 -28.12
CA THR A 68 11.44 16.88 -28.14
C THR A 68 12.79 17.08 -28.80
N LEU A 69 13.74 16.18 -28.54
CA LEU A 69 15.06 16.22 -29.21
C LEU A 69 14.94 16.07 -30.72
N VAL A 70 14.15 15.08 -31.17
CA VAL A 70 13.93 14.86 -32.63
C VAL A 70 13.29 16.10 -33.26
N LYS A 71 12.26 16.67 -32.65
CA LYS A 71 11.65 17.92 -33.15
C LYS A 71 12.67 19.04 -33.26
N ARG A 72 13.51 19.22 -32.24
CA ARG A 72 14.54 20.25 -32.24
C ARG A 72 15.60 20.05 -33.32
N ILE A 73 16.00 18.79 -33.58
CA ILE A 73 16.92 18.44 -34.67
C ILE A 73 16.30 18.79 -36.05
N ASN A 74 14.99 18.58 -36.21
CA ASN A 74 14.25 18.92 -37.42
C ASN A 74 13.98 20.43 -37.60
N GLY A 75 14.41 21.27 -36.64
CA GLY A 75 14.24 22.72 -36.71
C GLY A 75 12.92 23.23 -36.11
N ASP A 76 12.13 22.36 -35.49
CA ASP A 76 10.86 22.74 -34.85
C ASP A 76 11.10 23.56 -33.59
N THR A 77 10.20 24.50 -33.33
CA THR A 77 10.18 25.20 -32.03
C THR A 77 9.64 24.27 -30.95
N VAL A 78 10.41 24.07 -29.90
CA VAL A 78 10.03 23.21 -28.77
C VAL A 78 10.01 24.01 -27.47
N PRO A 79 9.15 23.66 -26.49
CA PRO A 79 9.10 24.34 -25.22
C PRO A 79 10.40 24.14 -24.43
N HIS A 80 10.82 25.17 -23.69
CA HIS A 80 12.00 25.12 -22.83
C HIS A 80 11.85 24.15 -21.66
N THR A 81 10.62 23.94 -21.19
CA THR A 81 10.31 23.10 -20.03
C THR A 81 9.11 22.22 -20.34
N ILE A 82 9.24 20.94 -20.03
CA ILE A 82 8.14 19.97 -20.12
C ILE A 82 7.96 19.38 -18.74
N ILE A 83 6.77 19.52 -18.17
CA ILE A 83 6.42 18.95 -16.88
C ILE A 83 5.76 17.60 -17.11
N THR A 84 6.36 16.55 -16.54
CA THR A 84 5.78 15.21 -16.52
C THR A 84 4.94 15.05 -15.26
N PRO A 85 3.67 14.60 -15.35
CA PRO A 85 2.84 14.41 -14.17
C PRO A 85 3.40 13.31 -13.27
N THR A 86 3.26 13.53 -11.97
CA THR A 86 3.61 12.56 -10.94
C THR A 86 2.38 12.17 -10.14
N GLN A 87 2.45 11.05 -9.40
CA GLN A 87 1.36 10.53 -8.59
C GLN A 87 1.84 10.23 -7.17
N LEU A 88 1.21 10.82 -6.16
CA LEU A 88 1.44 10.44 -4.78
C LEU A 88 0.82 9.06 -4.51
N LEU A 89 1.61 8.15 -3.98
CA LEU A 89 1.20 6.82 -3.55
C LEU A 89 1.29 6.75 -2.03
N VAL A 90 0.15 6.89 -1.39
CA VAL A 90 0.05 6.78 0.07
C VAL A 90 0.10 5.30 0.45
N ARG A 91 1.11 4.94 1.28
CA ARG A 91 1.27 3.63 1.89
C ARG A 91 1.35 3.79 3.41
N TRP A 92 1.98 2.84 4.08
CA TRP A 92 1.94 2.79 5.55
C TRP A 92 2.87 3.80 6.22
N SER A 93 4.03 4.09 5.64
CA SER A 93 5.14 4.79 6.31
C SER A 93 4.87 6.27 6.67
N CYS A 94 3.83 6.89 6.12
CA CYS A 94 3.43 8.26 6.48
C CYS A 94 2.41 8.32 7.63
N GLY A 95 1.84 7.18 8.04
CA GLY A 95 0.72 7.16 8.99
C GLY A 95 -0.60 7.68 8.41
N CYS A 96 -0.61 8.07 7.14
CA CYS A 96 -1.80 8.53 6.42
C CYS A 96 -2.52 7.32 5.85
N LEU A 97 -3.46 6.75 6.59
CA LEU A 97 -4.31 5.72 6.02
C LEU A 97 -5.24 6.35 4.97
N PRO A 98 -5.32 5.80 3.76
CA PRO A 98 -6.36 6.17 2.80
C PRO A 98 -7.73 6.11 3.47
N GLU A 99 -8.65 7.00 3.11
CA GLU A 99 -9.95 7.14 3.80
C GLU A 99 -10.74 5.82 3.82
N ASN A 100 -10.69 5.06 2.71
CA ASN A 100 -11.27 3.73 2.62
C ASN A 100 -10.64 2.72 3.61
N VAL A 101 -9.34 2.82 3.87
CA VAL A 101 -8.64 1.98 4.86
C VAL A 101 -8.92 2.49 6.28
N ARG A 102 -9.01 3.81 6.48
CA ARG A 102 -9.43 4.39 7.77
C ARG A 102 -10.85 3.96 8.14
N GLN A 103 -11.77 3.99 7.19
CA GLN A 103 -13.15 3.52 7.38
C GLN A 103 -13.22 2.02 7.65
N ALA A 104 -12.36 1.22 7.00
CA ALA A 104 -12.23 -0.22 7.29
C ALA A 104 -11.49 -0.48 8.62
N ALA A 105 -10.53 0.37 9.00
CA ALA A 105 -9.77 0.27 10.24
C ALA A 105 -10.50 0.83 11.47
N VAL A 106 -11.65 1.48 11.31
CA VAL A 106 -12.60 1.80 12.38
C VAL A 106 -13.41 0.53 12.76
N LEU A 107 -12.74 -0.60 12.82
CA LEU A 107 -13.17 -1.65 13.76
C LEU A 107 -12.92 -1.07 15.15
N PRO A 108 -13.96 -0.95 15.99
CA PRO A 108 -13.79 -0.43 17.34
C PRO A 108 -12.63 -1.14 18.03
N ARG A 109 -11.73 -0.38 18.70
CA ARG A 109 -10.63 -0.97 19.50
C ARG A 109 -11.13 -1.98 20.54
N ASP A 110 -12.41 -1.96 20.86
CA ASP A 110 -13.10 -2.91 21.73
C ASP A 110 -13.37 -4.27 21.08
N VAL A 111 -13.24 -4.38 19.73
CA VAL A 111 -13.44 -5.64 19.02
C VAL A 111 -12.28 -6.62 19.23
N ALA A 112 -11.10 -6.14 19.65
CA ALA A 112 -9.96 -7.00 19.98
C ALA A 112 -10.10 -7.70 21.34
N LYS A 113 -11.05 -7.30 22.20
CA LYS A 113 -11.19 -7.81 23.57
C LYS A 113 -12.36 -8.76 23.80
N THR A 114 -13.28 -8.88 22.86
CA THR A 114 -14.49 -9.69 23.12
C THR A 114 -14.96 -10.43 21.87
N GLY A 115 -14.72 -11.72 21.84
CA GLY A 115 -15.33 -12.65 20.91
C GLY A 115 -14.32 -13.30 19.96
N LYS A 116 -14.45 -14.61 19.84
CA LYS A 116 -13.66 -15.41 18.90
C LYS A 116 -13.76 -14.81 17.50
N LEU A 117 -12.63 -14.71 16.79
CA LEU A 117 -12.54 -14.22 15.41
C LEU A 117 -13.55 -14.94 14.47
N GLU A 118 -13.88 -16.18 14.79
CA GLU A 118 -14.91 -16.98 14.12
C GLU A 118 -16.27 -16.27 14.01
N ASN A 119 -16.67 -15.48 15.02
CA ASN A 119 -17.94 -14.76 15.04
C ASN A 119 -17.92 -13.46 14.19
N LYS A 120 -16.78 -13.10 13.60
CA LYS A 120 -16.61 -11.86 12.82
C LYS A 120 -16.58 -12.06 11.32
N ARG A 121 -16.61 -13.32 10.86
CA ARG A 121 -16.58 -13.69 9.45
C ARG A 121 -17.64 -12.96 8.63
N GLU A 122 -18.87 -12.99 9.12
CA GLU A 122 -20.03 -12.38 8.44
C GLU A 122 -19.93 -10.85 8.38
N ALA A 123 -19.48 -10.21 9.46
CA ALA A 123 -19.28 -8.77 9.50
C ALA A 123 -18.15 -8.30 8.56
N ALA A 124 -17.05 -9.05 8.49
CA ALA A 124 -15.95 -8.79 7.58
C ALA A 124 -16.37 -8.97 6.11
N LEU A 125 -17.13 -10.05 5.81
CA LEU A 125 -17.67 -10.27 4.47
C LEU A 125 -18.59 -9.12 4.04
N ARG A 126 -19.52 -8.69 4.89
CA ARG A 126 -20.41 -7.55 4.60
C ARG A 126 -19.65 -6.25 4.36
N ALA A 127 -18.63 -5.98 5.17
CA ALA A 127 -17.79 -4.80 4.99
C ALA A 127 -17.06 -4.81 3.64
N LEU A 128 -16.54 -5.97 3.23
CA LEU A 128 -15.89 -6.15 1.92
C LEU A 128 -16.86 -6.00 0.76
N LEU A 129 -18.04 -6.62 0.83
CA LEU A 129 -19.06 -6.50 -0.22
C LEU A 129 -19.50 -5.05 -0.39
N ASN A 130 -19.73 -4.33 0.70
CA ASN A 130 -20.10 -2.92 0.66
C ASN A 130 -18.97 -2.05 0.06
N SER A 131 -17.71 -2.32 0.40
CA SER A 131 -16.57 -1.57 -0.14
C SER A 131 -16.31 -1.85 -1.62
N ALA A 132 -16.62 -3.07 -2.08
CA ALA A 132 -16.51 -3.47 -3.48
C ALA A 132 -17.73 -3.06 -4.34
N GLY A 133 -18.78 -2.49 -3.73
CA GLY A 133 -20.02 -2.15 -4.43
C GLY A 133 -20.83 -3.37 -4.92
N VAL A 134 -20.56 -4.56 -4.38
CA VAL A 134 -21.22 -5.81 -4.75
C VAL A 134 -22.59 -5.87 -4.07
N THR A 135 -23.64 -6.00 -4.86
CA THR A 135 -25.03 -6.10 -4.38
C THR A 135 -25.47 -7.56 -4.20
N GLU A 136 -26.55 -7.78 -3.46
CA GLU A 136 -27.08 -9.14 -3.27
C GLU A 136 -27.58 -9.81 -4.58
N GLN A 137 -27.75 -9.03 -5.64
CA GLN A 137 -28.19 -9.50 -6.96
C GLN A 137 -27.02 -9.79 -7.90
N ASP A 138 -25.78 -9.58 -7.47
CA ASP A 138 -24.59 -9.80 -8.30
C ASP A 138 -24.41 -11.30 -8.55
N PRO A 139 -24.35 -11.76 -9.83
CA PRO A 139 -24.17 -13.17 -10.17
C PRO A 139 -22.82 -13.74 -9.69
N ALA A 140 -21.82 -12.90 -9.42
CA ALA A 140 -20.52 -13.31 -8.88
C ALA A 140 -20.53 -13.49 -7.34
N LEU A 141 -21.59 -13.06 -6.65
CA LEU A 141 -21.67 -13.07 -5.19
C LEU A 141 -21.42 -14.46 -4.56
N PRO A 142 -21.96 -15.58 -5.10
CA PRO A 142 -21.70 -16.91 -4.53
C PRO A 142 -20.21 -17.29 -4.59
N GLN A 143 -19.55 -17.03 -5.72
CA GLN A 143 -18.12 -17.30 -5.92
C GLN A 143 -17.26 -16.44 -4.99
N PHE A 144 -17.63 -15.17 -4.81
CA PHE A 144 -16.94 -14.26 -3.89
C PHE A 144 -17.07 -14.73 -2.45
N LYS A 145 -18.27 -15.13 -2.00
CA LYS A 145 -18.49 -15.66 -0.66
C LYS A 145 -17.67 -16.92 -0.40
N ASP A 146 -17.57 -17.81 -1.37
CA ASP A 146 -16.79 -19.04 -1.27
C ASP A 146 -15.29 -18.77 -1.20
N ALA A 147 -14.76 -17.90 -2.07
CA ALA A 147 -13.36 -17.47 -2.05
C ALA A 147 -13.00 -16.78 -0.74
N PHE A 148 -13.85 -15.86 -0.26
CA PHE A 148 -13.68 -15.22 1.03
C PHE A 148 -13.67 -16.21 2.17
N GLY A 149 -14.57 -17.22 2.12
CA GLY A 149 -14.64 -18.29 3.10
C GLY A 149 -13.32 -19.03 3.23
N ARG A 150 -12.77 -19.51 2.12
CA ARG A 150 -11.47 -20.20 2.11
C ARG A 150 -10.34 -19.32 2.65
N ALA A 151 -10.28 -18.05 2.20
CA ALA A 151 -9.27 -17.13 2.68
C ALA A 151 -9.38 -16.86 4.18
N TRP A 152 -10.60 -16.70 4.71
CA TRP A 152 -10.84 -16.51 6.13
C TRP A 152 -10.44 -17.72 6.97
N ASP A 153 -10.81 -18.91 6.54
CA ASP A 153 -10.50 -20.15 7.25
C ASP A 153 -8.98 -20.41 7.22
N GLY A 154 -8.32 -20.18 6.09
CA GLY A 154 -6.85 -20.23 5.97
C GLY A 154 -6.14 -19.21 6.88
N PHE A 155 -6.66 -17.98 6.97
CA PHE A 155 -6.13 -16.96 7.87
C PHE A 155 -6.25 -17.37 9.35
N LEU A 156 -7.39 -17.94 9.76
CA LEU A 156 -7.55 -18.43 11.12
C LEU A 156 -6.62 -19.60 11.45
N MET A 157 -6.38 -20.48 10.48
CA MET A 157 -5.43 -21.59 10.63
C MET A 157 -3.99 -21.09 10.78
N ALA A 158 -3.59 -20.09 9.98
CA ALA A 158 -2.27 -19.45 10.06
C ALA A 158 -2.07 -18.74 11.41
N LEU A 159 -3.07 -18.00 11.90
CA LEU A 159 -3.01 -17.33 13.20
C LEU A 159 -2.87 -18.28 14.38
N ASN A 160 -3.33 -19.52 14.25
CA ASN A 160 -3.23 -20.54 15.28
C ASN A 160 -1.95 -21.39 15.13
N ASP A 161 -0.95 -20.96 14.33
CA ASP A 161 0.29 -21.69 14.03
C ASP A 161 0.06 -23.13 13.51
N ARG A 162 -1.08 -23.39 12.89
CA ARG A 162 -1.45 -24.71 12.40
C ARG A 162 -1.00 -25.01 10.98
N ILE A 163 -0.67 -23.97 10.21
CA ILE A 163 -0.20 -24.09 8.83
C ILE A 163 0.93 -23.11 8.55
N SER A 164 1.83 -23.49 7.64
CA SER A 164 2.86 -22.62 7.10
C SER A 164 2.30 -21.62 6.08
N GLU A 165 3.10 -20.59 5.73
CA GLU A 165 2.74 -19.61 4.69
C GLU A 165 2.43 -20.29 3.34
N ASP A 166 3.19 -21.31 2.96
CA ASP A 166 2.98 -22.08 1.73
C ASP A 166 1.65 -22.85 1.74
N GLU A 167 1.24 -23.39 2.87
CA GLU A 167 -0.06 -24.06 3.03
C GLU A 167 -1.21 -23.07 3.02
N PHE A 168 -1.03 -21.88 3.62
CA PHE A 168 -2.00 -20.78 3.55
C PHE A 168 -2.26 -20.37 2.10
N LEU A 169 -1.20 -20.14 1.31
CA LEU A 169 -1.32 -19.74 -0.08
C LEU A 169 -2.02 -20.80 -0.96
N LYS A 170 -1.86 -22.10 -0.67
CA LYS A 170 -2.57 -23.19 -1.35
C LYS A 170 -4.07 -23.23 -1.02
N THR A 171 -4.47 -22.69 0.12
CA THR A 171 -5.88 -22.68 0.56
C THR A 171 -6.71 -21.62 -0.16
N ILE A 172 -6.06 -20.55 -0.67
CA ILE A 172 -6.71 -19.41 -1.32
C ILE A 172 -6.74 -19.53 -2.86
N ASN A 173 -5.96 -20.42 -3.45
CA ASN A 173 -6.00 -20.76 -4.89
C ASN A 173 -6.99 -21.87 -5.17
#